data_2f3ee8d15cfde15a5416a3c4772e9f9e
#
_entry.id   2f3ee8d15cfde15a5416a3c4772e9f9e
#
_cell.length_a   1.000
_cell.length_b   1.000
_cell.length_c   1.000
_cell.angle_alpha   90.00
_cell.angle_beta   90.00
_cell.angle_gamma   90.00
#
_symmetry.space_group_name_H-M   'P 1'
#
loop_
_entity.id
_entity.type
_entity.pdbx_description
1 polymer ?
#
loop_
_entity_poly.entity_id
_entity_poly.type
_entity_poly.pdbx_seq_one_letter_code
_entity_poly.pdbx_strand_id
1 'polypeptide(L)'
;NNKQLRTKLKNNIDIYGIGSGASPLISGYSTAHKNLENRITQLLGFESTLVTNSGYLANVGLINAISEKQITIFQDKGNHSSIIESSRLSKTKLIRYKHLNYKDLELKIKKDKSPIKIIYTDTVFSMTGEQADLVKLSLIAKQNKSLLFIDDAHGFGVLRENKNLFPSSINGLNLDKIKIDAYIGTFGKAVGTFGAFICGSQELINILIQKSKPYIYSTALPPALVQTTLESINMIMGDKKIVDSLHNNIAYFKKLTNELKININNSDTPIQTISIGNPKTVMDICNKAKQSNIFIQGIRYPTVPRNQDLLRINLTSGHSKKQIQSLVEFLNKL
;
A
#
# COMPACT_ATOMS: atom_id res chain seq x y z
N ASN A 1 -11.53 1.98 -14.75
CA ASN A 1 -12.43 2.85 -15.56
C ASN A 1 -13.92 2.69 -15.18
N ASN A 2 -14.24 2.89 -13.90
CA ASN A 2 -15.64 2.86 -13.44
C ASN A 2 -16.42 4.06 -14.02
N LYS A 3 -17.55 3.78 -14.73
CA LYS A 3 -18.36 4.81 -15.39
C LYS A 3 -19.02 5.75 -14.38
N GLN A 4 -19.53 5.21 -13.27
CA GLN A 4 -20.15 6.02 -12.20
C GLN A 4 -19.14 6.99 -11.58
N LEU A 5 -17.93 6.51 -11.28
CA LEU A 5 -16.89 7.36 -10.70
C LEU A 5 -16.45 8.49 -11.64
N ARG A 6 -16.41 8.22 -12.97
CA ARG A 6 -16.14 9.27 -13.97
C ARG A 6 -17.25 10.33 -14.00
N THR A 7 -18.50 9.93 -13.91
CA THR A 7 -19.65 10.88 -13.85
C THR A 7 -19.55 11.73 -12.58
N LYS A 8 -19.25 11.11 -11.43
CA LYS A 8 -19.05 11.84 -10.17
C LYS A 8 -17.92 12.87 -10.26
N LEU A 9 -16.77 12.48 -10.85
CA LEU A 9 -15.67 13.44 -11.04
C LEU A 9 -16.08 14.64 -11.90
N LYS A 10 -16.83 14.45 -12.98
CA LYS A 10 -17.32 15.55 -13.80
C LYS A 10 -18.18 16.51 -12.98
N ASN A 11 -19.14 15.99 -12.22
CA ASN A 11 -19.98 16.81 -11.35
C ASN A 11 -19.18 17.54 -10.26
N ASN A 12 -18.17 16.88 -9.70
CA ASN A 12 -17.30 17.48 -8.69
C ASN A 12 -16.41 18.60 -9.28
N ILE A 13 -16.01 18.49 -10.56
CA ILE A 13 -15.30 19.57 -11.26
C ILE A 13 -16.19 20.82 -11.40
N ASP A 14 -17.47 20.65 -11.70
CA ASP A 14 -18.43 21.76 -11.80
C ASP A 14 -18.62 22.47 -10.44
N ILE A 15 -18.50 21.73 -9.33
CA ILE A 15 -18.67 22.28 -7.97
C ILE A 15 -17.37 22.92 -7.44
N TYR A 16 -16.23 22.26 -7.62
CA TYR A 16 -14.97 22.61 -6.94
C TYR A 16 -13.91 23.20 -7.86
N GLY A 17 -14.09 23.15 -9.19
CA GLY A 17 -13.05 23.48 -10.15
C GLY A 17 -11.99 22.37 -10.29
N ILE A 18 -10.87 22.66 -10.99
CA ILE A 18 -9.83 21.68 -11.36
C ILE A 18 -8.65 21.68 -10.39
N GLY A 19 -8.42 22.74 -9.65
CA GLY A 19 -7.24 22.87 -8.78
C GLY A 19 -7.58 23.38 -7.39
N SER A 20 -6.62 23.32 -6.48
CA SER A 20 -6.77 23.78 -5.10
C SER A 20 -6.20 25.20 -4.87
N GLY A 21 -5.39 25.72 -5.81
CA GLY A 21 -4.83 27.07 -5.79
C GLY A 21 -3.69 27.33 -4.81
N ALA A 22 -3.54 26.53 -3.74
CA ALA A 22 -2.53 26.73 -2.71
C ALA A 22 -2.19 25.43 -1.96
N SER A 23 -1.20 25.51 -1.07
CA SER A 23 -0.93 24.44 -0.09
C SER A 23 -2.05 24.35 0.96
N PRO A 24 -2.17 23.20 1.66
CA PRO A 24 -3.23 23.01 2.66
C PRO A 24 -3.24 24.07 3.76
N LEU A 25 -2.07 24.55 4.18
CA LEU A 25 -1.93 25.53 5.28
C LEU A 25 -2.24 26.97 4.85
N ILE A 26 -2.36 27.23 3.57
CA ILE A 26 -2.73 28.58 3.07
C ILE A 26 -4.23 28.63 2.80
N SER A 27 -4.68 28.07 1.67
CA SER A 27 -6.10 28.07 1.28
C SER A 27 -6.49 26.84 0.45
N GLY A 28 -5.57 25.87 0.30
CA GLY A 28 -5.82 24.67 -0.49
C GLY A 28 -6.64 23.60 0.22
N TYR A 29 -6.78 23.66 1.56
CA TYR A 29 -7.60 22.74 2.32
C TYR A 29 -9.08 23.12 2.26
N SER A 30 -9.94 22.19 1.96
CA SER A 30 -11.38 22.40 1.78
C SER A 30 -12.20 21.40 2.60
N THR A 31 -13.53 21.64 2.62
CA THR A 31 -14.49 20.71 3.24
C THR A 31 -14.39 19.29 2.65
N ALA A 32 -14.06 19.15 1.36
CA ALA A 32 -13.86 17.85 0.73
C ALA A 32 -12.70 17.08 1.39
N HIS A 33 -11.58 17.75 1.69
CA HIS A 33 -10.44 17.14 2.42
C HIS A 33 -10.85 16.67 3.81
N LYS A 34 -11.49 17.55 4.59
CA LYS A 34 -11.97 17.23 5.93
C LYS A 34 -12.92 16.03 5.93
N ASN A 35 -13.86 15.99 4.98
CA ASN A 35 -14.82 14.89 4.88
C ASN A 35 -14.14 13.56 4.54
N LEU A 36 -13.15 13.57 3.64
CA LEU A 36 -12.38 12.40 3.30
C LEU A 36 -11.56 11.89 4.50
N GLU A 37 -10.87 12.79 5.21
CA GLU A 37 -10.09 12.47 6.41
C GLU A 37 -10.97 11.88 7.51
N ASN A 38 -12.10 12.51 7.82
CA ASN A 38 -13.06 12.01 8.79
C ASN A 38 -13.60 10.62 8.41
N ARG A 39 -13.88 10.41 7.12
CA ARG A 39 -14.37 9.11 6.65
C ARG A 39 -13.35 8.01 6.82
N ILE A 40 -12.09 8.27 6.49
CA ILE A 40 -11.00 7.28 6.66
C ILE A 40 -10.77 6.98 8.14
N THR A 41 -10.74 8.01 8.98
CA THR A 41 -10.66 7.88 10.44
C THR A 41 -11.72 6.93 10.99
N GLN A 42 -12.99 7.12 10.59
CA GLN A 42 -14.10 6.24 10.99
C GLN A 42 -13.97 4.81 10.48
N LEU A 43 -13.52 4.64 9.23
CA LEU A 43 -13.42 3.32 8.61
C LEU A 43 -12.30 2.46 9.19
N LEU A 44 -11.20 3.08 9.59
CA LEU A 44 -10.00 2.38 10.08
C LEU A 44 -9.87 2.41 11.60
N GLY A 45 -10.68 3.22 12.33
CA GLY A 45 -10.69 3.27 13.79
C GLY A 45 -9.49 3.99 14.42
N PHE A 46 -8.84 4.91 13.68
CA PHE A 46 -7.79 5.78 14.22
C PHE A 46 -8.39 7.07 14.81
N GLU A 47 -7.56 7.84 15.54
CA GLU A 47 -8.00 9.12 16.11
C GLU A 47 -8.05 10.24 15.08
N SER A 48 -7.12 10.23 14.13
CA SER A 48 -7.01 11.29 13.12
C SER A 48 -6.35 10.80 11.84
N THR A 49 -6.61 11.53 10.76
CA THR A 49 -6.09 11.24 9.40
C THR A 49 -5.60 12.53 8.75
N LEU A 50 -4.54 12.44 7.97
CA LEU A 50 -4.00 13.51 7.14
C LEU A 50 -3.92 13.04 5.68
N VAL A 51 -4.58 13.75 4.78
CA VAL A 51 -4.50 13.49 3.32
C VAL A 51 -3.22 14.09 2.76
N THR A 52 -2.55 13.37 1.87
CA THR A 52 -1.28 13.75 1.22
C THR A 52 -1.32 13.47 -0.29
N ASN A 53 -0.40 14.08 -1.04
CA ASN A 53 -0.42 14.02 -2.50
C ASN A 53 -0.06 12.63 -3.09
N SER A 54 0.69 11.80 -2.38
CA SER A 54 1.02 10.44 -2.81
C SER A 54 1.56 9.61 -1.65
N GLY A 55 1.55 8.27 -1.77
CA GLY A 55 2.16 7.37 -0.79
C GLY A 55 3.65 7.61 -0.61
N TYR A 56 4.37 7.92 -1.69
CA TYR A 56 5.78 8.30 -1.61
C TYR A 56 5.99 9.52 -0.70
N LEU A 57 5.23 10.59 -0.94
CA LEU A 57 5.31 11.82 -0.14
C LEU A 57 4.77 11.63 1.28
N ALA A 58 3.81 10.73 1.49
CA ALA A 58 3.35 10.33 2.82
C ALA A 58 4.52 9.72 3.64
N ASN A 59 5.24 8.74 3.06
CA ASN A 59 6.38 8.10 3.70
C ASN A 59 7.52 9.10 3.97
N VAL A 60 7.86 9.93 3.00
CA VAL A 60 8.89 10.97 3.15
C VAL A 60 8.48 11.97 4.23
N GLY A 61 7.23 12.44 4.19
CA GLY A 61 6.70 13.41 5.14
C GLY A 61 6.65 12.89 6.56
N LEU A 62 6.20 11.64 6.75
CA LEU A 62 6.14 10.98 8.05
C LEU A 62 7.54 10.87 8.69
N ILE A 63 8.48 10.28 7.98
CA ILE A 63 9.83 10.05 8.53
C ILE A 63 10.55 11.38 8.77
N ASN A 64 10.46 12.36 7.85
CA ASN A 64 11.11 13.65 8.02
C ASN A 64 10.52 14.46 9.19
N ALA A 65 9.21 14.39 9.41
CA ALA A 65 8.54 15.13 10.48
C ALA A 65 8.99 14.68 11.89
N ILE A 66 9.25 13.36 12.05
CA ILE A 66 9.68 12.76 13.30
C ILE A 66 11.19 12.57 13.39
N SER A 67 11.96 13.02 12.38
CA SER A 67 13.39 12.73 12.24
C SER A 67 14.23 13.34 13.36
N GLU A 68 14.81 12.48 14.20
CA GLU A 68 15.73 12.81 15.28
C GLU A 68 16.87 11.79 15.36
N LYS A 69 18.06 12.20 15.82
CA LYS A 69 19.24 11.32 16.00
C LYS A 69 18.99 10.17 16.99
N GLN A 70 18.05 10.36 17.91
CA GLN A 70 17.71 9.40 18.96
C GLN A 70 16.79 8.28 18.48
N ILE A 71 16.31 8.33 17.22
CA ILE A 71 15.37 7.36 16.65
C ILE A 71 16.12 6.34 15.82
N THR A 72 15.83 5.06 16.08
CA THR A 72 16.19 3.95 15.16
C THR A 72 14.95 3.39 14.48
N ILE A 73 14.99 3.30 13.16
CA ILE A 73 13.94 2.70 12.34
C ILE A 73 14.40 1.32 11.87
N PHE A 74 13.63 0.28 12.24
CA PHE A 74 13.83 -1.10 11.81
C PHE A 74 12.94 -1.38 10.61
N GLN A 75 13.55 -1.74 9.47
CA GLN A 75 12.84 -1.95 8.22
C GLN A 75 13.07 -3.33 7.64
N ASP A 76 12.01 -3.91 7.08
CA ASP A 76 12.13 -5.11 6.25
C ASP A 76 12.97 -4.82 4.99
N LYS A 77 13.81 -5.77 4.58
CA LYS A 77 14.60 -5.64 3.34
C LYS A 77 13.73 -5.61 2.08
N GLY A 78 12.50 -6.12 2.14
CA GLY A 78 11.52 -6.09 1.05
C GLY A 78 10.71 -4.79 0.95
N ASN A 79 10.84 -3.86 1.90
CA ASN A 79 10.08 -2.61 1.90
C ASN A 79 10.25 -1.79 0.63
N HIS A 80 9.20 -1.06 0.29
CA HIS A 80 9.17 -0.12 -0.82
C HIS A 80 10.25 0.95 -0.70
N SER A 81 10.79 1.41 -1.84
CA SER A 81 11.88 2.39 -1.91
C SER A 81 11.58 3.68 -1.16
N SER A 82 10.32 4.15 -1.16
CA SER A 82 9.93 5.37 -0.43
C SER A 82 10.20 5.29 1.07
N ILE A 83 9.98 4.13 1.70
CA ILE A 83 10.28 3.91 3.13
C ILE A 83 11.78 3.87 3.36
N ILE A 84 12.53 3.22 2.45
CA ILE A 84 13.98 3.10 2.57
C ILE A 84 14.67 4.46 2.38
N GLU A 85 14.29 5.17 1.32
CA GLU A 85 14.90 6.47 0.97
C GLU A 85 14.55 7.55 1.98
N SER A 86 13.28 7.61 2.45
CA SER A 86 12.91 8.58 3.49
C SER A 86 13.76 8.43 4.76
N SER A 87 14.03 7.18 5.16
CA SER A 87 14.90 6.93 6.32
C SER A 87 16.36 7.24 6.06
N ARG A 88 16.87 7.01 4.84
CA ARG A 88 18.25 7.40 4.47
C ARG A 88 18.47 8.91 4.42
N LEU A 89 17.45 9.65 3.97
CA LEU A 89 17.50 11.11 3.89
C LEU A 89 17.23 11.79 5.24
N SER A 90 16.79 11.03 6.24
CA SER A 90 16.49 11.51 7.57
C SER A 90 17.74 11.48 8.48
N LYS A 91 17.62 12.06 9.69
CA LYS A 91 18.67 11.98 10.73
C LYS A 91 18.59 10.69 11.54
N THR A 92 17.59 9.83 11.27
CA THR A 92 17.35 8.60 12.03
C THR A 92 18.37 7.52 11.68
N LYS A 93 18.65 6.63 12.62
CA LYS A 93 19.44 5.43 12.38
C LYS A 93 18.56 4.39 11.66
N LEU A 94 19.02 3.87 10.53
CA LEU A 94 18.32 2.83 9.77
C LEU A 94 18.97 1.46 10.01
N ILE A 95 18.17 0.49 10.48
CA ILE A 95 18.56 -0.91 10.59
C ILE A 95 17.60 -1.75 9.75
N ARG A 96 18.12 -2.50 8.77
CA ARG A 96 17.30 -3.38 7.93
C ARG A 96 17.43 -4.83 8.40
N TYR A 97 16.29 -5.50 8.62
CA TYR A 97 16.24 -6.94 8.93
C TYR A 97 15.92 -7.76 7.66
N LYS A 98 16.26 -9.06 7.70
CA LYS A 98 16.00 -9.98 6.59
C LYS A 98 14.51 -10.07 6.33
N HIS A 99 14.13 -10.14 5.05
CA HIS A 99 12.74 -10.17 4.61
C HIS A 99 11.91 -11.22 5.36
N LEU A 100 10.79 -10.78 5.96
CA LEU A 100 9.86 -11.55 6.78
C LEU A 100 10.52 -12.36 7.92
N ASN A 101 11.77 -12.07 8.27
CA ASN A 101 12.49 -12.75 9.33
C ASN A 101 12.38 -12.01 10.67
N TYR A 102 11.33 -12.31 11.40
CA TYR A 102 11.04 -11.67 12.69
C TYR A 102 12.04 -12.03 13.80
N LYS A 103 12.72 -13.19 13.71
CA LYS A 103 13.82 -13.53 14.64
C LYS A 103 15.02 -12.58 14.44
N ASP A 104 15.36 -12.25 13.17
CA ASP A 104 16.41 -11.29 12.87
C ASP A 104 16.03 -9.87 13.35
N LEU A 105 14.74 -9.49 13.22
CA LEU A 105 14.22 -8.24 13.78
C LEU A 105 14.39 -8.20 15.32
N GLU A 106 13.96 -9.23 16.03
CA GLU A 106 14.07 -9.30 17.49
C GLU A 106 15.52 -9.21 17.99
N LEU A 107 16.44 -9.91 17.31
CA LEU A 107 17.86 -9.84 17.64
C LEU A 107 18.44 -8.42 17.46
N LYS A 108 18.03 -7.72 16.40
CA LYS A 108 18.49 -6.37 16.09
C LYS A 108 17.90 -5.33 17.02
N ILE A 109 16.61 -5.41 17.32
CA ILE A 109 15.91 -4.46 18.16
C ILE A 109 16.38 -4.54 19.63
N LYS A 110 16.68 -5.75 20.13
CA LYS A 110 17.25 -5.97 21.47
C LYS A 110 18.68 -5.42 21.62
N LYS A 111 19.49 -5.46 20.57
CA LYS A 111 20.86 -4.94 20.55
C LYS A 111 20.93 -3.42 20.46
N ASP A 112 19.90 -2.78 19.94
CA ASP A 112 19.86 -1.32 19.76
C ASP A 112 19.56 -0.62 21.08
N LYS A 113 20.33 0.46 21.35
CA LYS A 113 20.25 1.26 22.58
C LYS A 113 19.49 2.57 22.40
N SER A 114 18.95 2.83 21.21
CA SER A 114 18.21 4.07 20.95
C SER A 114 16.99 4.18 21.83
N PRO A 115 16.70 5.36 22.39
CA PRO A 115 15.56 5.56 23.27
C PRO A 115 14.22 5.39 22.55
N ILE A 116 14.15 5.74 21.27
CA ILE A 116 12.96 5.60 20.43
C ILE A 116 13.23 4.60 19.31
N LYS A 117 12.39 3.60 19.20
CA LYS A 117 12.47 2.54 18.20
C LYS A 117 11.19 2.47 17.40
N ILE A 118 11.30 2.36 16.10
CA ILE A 118 10.16 2.25 15.19
C ILE A 118 10.37 1.02 14.31
N ILE A 119 9.40 0.13 14.27
CA ILE A 119 9.32 -0.93 13.26
C ILE A 119 8.47 -0.36 12.12
N TYR A 120 9.02 -0.32 10.90
CA TYR A 120 8.30 0.19 9.74
C TYR A 120 8.33 -0.80 8.59
N THR A 121 7.16 -1.22 8.11
CA THR A 121 7.05 -2.25 7.07
C THR A 121 5.89 -2.01 6.10
N ASP A 122 6.03 -2.48 4.86
CA ASP A 122 4.88 -2.74 3.99
C ASP A 122 4.02 -3.86 4.60
N THR A 123 2.71 -3.79 4.46
CA THR A 123 1.78 -4.86 4.84
C THR A 123 1.69 -5.93 3.76
N VAL A 124 1.73 -5.50 2.50
CA VAL A 124 1.80 -6.35 1.30
C VAL A 124 2.98 -5.88 0.46
N PHE A 125 3.96 -6.74 0.26
CA PHE A 125 5.17 -6.42 -0.47
C PHE A 125 4.90 -6.33 -1.97
N SER A 126 5.21 -5.19 -2.55
CA SER A 126 4.81 -4.82 -3.91
C SER A 126 5.38 -5.70 -5.02
N MET A 127 6.53 -6.36 -4.79
CA MET A 127 7.19 -7.19 -5.80
C MET A 127 6.78 -8.65 -5.76
N THR A 128 6.40 -9.17 -4.58
CA THR A 128 6.13 -10.60 -4.38
C THR A 128 4.68 -10.90 -4.00
N GLY A 129 3.96 -9.92 -3.47
CA GLY A 129 2.60 -10.10 -2.95
C GLY A 129 2.55 -10.78 -1.58
N GLU A 130 3.70 -11.06 -0.97
CA GLU A 130 3.77 -11.59 0.39
C GLU A 130 3.21 -10.60 1.40
N GLN A 131 2.71 -11.12 2.52
CA GLN A 131 2.08 -10.31 3.56
C GLN A 131 2.91 -10.33 4.84
N ALA A 132 3.02 -9.18 5.49
CA ALA A 132 3.61 -9.08 6.82
C ALA A 132 2.63 -9.60 7.89
N ASP A 133 3.15 -10.33 8.87
CA ASP A 133 2.39 -10.77 10.06
C ASP A 133 2.28 -9.61 11.06
N LEU A 134 1.19 -8.84 10.95
CA LEU A 134 0.95 -7.65 11.78
C LEU A 134 0.73 -8.01 13.24
N VAL A 135 0.17 -9.19 13.54
CA VAL A 135 -0.02 -9.68 14.92
C VAL A 135 1.34 -9.86 15.58
N LYS A 136 2.23 -10.58 14.91
CA LYS A 136 3.58 -10.84 15.41
C LYS A 136 4.41 -9.57 15.51
N LEU A 137 4.33 -8.68 14.53
CA LEU A 137 5.03 -7.38 14.56
C LEU A 137 4.55 -6.50 15.72
N SER A 138 3.25 -6.46 15.99
CA SER A 138 2.70 -5.72 17.13
C SER A 138 3.17 -6.30 18.47
N LEU A 139 3.24 -7.64 18.59
CA LEU A 139 3.78 -8.29 19.79
C LEU A 139 5.26 -7.93 20.01
N ILE A 140 6.08 -7.99 18.95
CA ILE A 140 7.49 -7.58 19.01
C ILE A 140 7.63 -6.11 19.39
N ALA A 141 6.82 -5.23 18.79
CA ALA A 141 6.81 -3.81 19.09
C ALA A 141 6.47 -3.56 20.57
N LYS A 142 5.42 -4.20 21.08
CA LYS A 142 5.00 -4.10 22.49
C LYS A 142 6.09 -4.57 23.46
N GLN A 143 6.68 -5.74 23.20
CA GLN A 143 7.74 -6.31 24.05
C GLN A 143 9.01 -5.44 24.09
N ASN A 144 9.30 -4.69 23.04
CA ASN A 144 10.49 -3.85 22.92
C ASN A 144 10.19 -2.35 23.09
N LYS A 145 9.01 -1.97 23.55
CA LYS A 145 8.54 -0.57 23.71
C LYS A 145 8.79 0.26 22.43
N SER A 146 8.50 -0.33 21.29
CA SER A 146 8.70 0.27 19.97
C SER A 146 7.37 0.67 19.36
N LEU A 147 7.38 1.69 18.50
CA LEU A 147 6.24 2.04 17.67
C LEU A 147 6.16 1.09 16.46
N LEU A 148 4.95 0.86 15.96
CA LEU A 148 4.70 0.10 14.73
C LEU A 148 4.06 1.00 13.68
N PHE A 149 4.77 1.24 12.59
CA PHE A 149 4.31 1.94 11.39
C PHE A 149 4.12 0.95 10.25
N ILE A 150 3.02 1.08 9.52
CA ILE A 150 2.72 0.21 8.39
C ILE A 150 2.34 1.01 7.15
N ASP A 151 2.79 0.54 5.99
CA ASP A 151 2.35 1.01 4.67
C ASP A 151 1.43 -0.04 4.05
N ASP A 152 0.15 0.27 3.98
CA ASP A 152 -0.90 -0.59 3.46
C ASP A 152 -1.32 -0.22 2.02
N ALA A 153 -0.40 0.34 1.26
CA ALA A 153 -0.68 0.77 -0.11
C ALA A 153 -1.24 -0.32 -1.03
N HIS A 154 -0.95 -1.59 -0.74
CA HIS A 154 -1.44 -2.74 -1.52
C HIS A 154 -2.55 -3.54 -0.83
N GLY A 155 -2.82 -3.30 0.45
CA GLY A 155 -3.90 -3.96 1.19
C GLY A 155 -5.16 -3.09 1.30
N PHE A 156 -5.02 -1.74 1.35
CA PHE A 156 -6.14 -0.80 1.46
C PHE A 156 -7.08 -0.91 0.25
N GLY A 157 -8.35 -1.21 0.51
CA GLY A 157 -9.37 -1.47 -0.53
C GLY A 157 -9.31 -2.88 -1.13
N VAL A 158 -8.47 -3.79 -0.62
CA VAL A 158 -8.16 -5.10 -1.20
C VAL A 158 -8.38 -6.24 -0.22
N LEU A 159 -7.63 -6.27 0.89
CA LEU A 159 -7.63 -7.38 1.83
C LEU A 159 -8.86 -7.35 2.73
N ARG A 160 -9.54 -8.50 2.89
CA ARG A 160 -10.79 -8.53 3.65
C ARG A 160 -11.04 -9.88 4.28
N GLU A 161 -10.99 -9.94 5.60
CA GLU A 161 -11.45 -11.08 6.40
C GLU A 161 -12.90 -10.88 6.85
N ASN A 162 -13.26 -9.67 7.30
CA ASN A 162 -14.61 -9.31 7.71
C ASN A 162 -15.32 -8.47 6.66
N LYS A 163 -16.41 -8.99 6.11
CA LYS A 163 -17.21 -8.34 5.05
C LYS A 163 -17.96 -7.08 5.50
N ASN A 164 -18.04 -6.82 6.80
CA ASN A 164 -18.73 -5.65 7.35
C ASN A 164 -17.78 -4.46 7.61
N LEU A 165 -16.47 -4.69 7.50
CA LEU A 165 -15.45 -3.65 7.65
C LEU A 165 -14.86 -3.26 6.29
N PHE A 166 -14.25 -2.08 6.22
CA PHE A 166 -13.55 -1.64 5.02
C PHE A 166 -12.36 -2.56 4.72
N PRO A 167 -12.14 -2.97 3.46
CA PRO A 167 -11.03 -3.83 3.09
C PRO A 167 -9.67 -3.16 3.35
N SER A 168 -8.82 -3.81 4.13
CA SER A 168 -7.46 -3.35 4.48
C SER A 168 -6.68 -4.46 5.15
N SER A 169 -5.38 -4.33 5.31
CA SER A 169 -4.56 -5.31 6.04
C SER A 169 -4.89 -5.41 7.53
N ILE A 170 -5.62 -4.43 8.08
CA ILE A 170 -6.08 -4.45 9.48
C ILE A 170 -7.55 -4.91 9.61
N ASN A 171 -8.20 -5.23 8.49
CA ASN A 171 -9.57 -5.73 8.50
C ASN A 171 -9.63 -7.07 9.24
N GLY A 172 -10.51 -7.14 10.26
CA GLY A 172 -10.63 -8.33 11.11
C GLY A 172 -9.65 -8.41 12.29
N LEU A 173 -8.65 -7.53 12.36
CA LEU A 173 -7.75 -7.46 13.51
C LEU A 173 -8.43 -6.75 14.70
N ASN A 174 -8.13 -7.24 15.89
CA ASN A 174 -8.56 -6.57 17.12
C ASN A 174 -7.56 -5.45 17.49
N LEU A 175 -7.88 -4.20 17.11
CA LEU A 175 -7.01 -3.03 17.32
C LEU A 175 -6.86 -2.63 18.80
N ASP A 176 -7.68 -3.13 19.72
CA ASP A 176 -7.46 -2.95 21.17
C ASP A 176 -6.25 -3.76 21.66
N LYS A 177 -5.94 -4.87 20.96
CA LYS A 177 -4.82 -5.76 21.27
C LYS A 177 -3.60 -5.52 20.39
N ILE A 178 -3.81 -5.06 19.15
CA ILE A 178 -2.79 -4.85 18.14
C ILE A 178 -2.62 -3.36 17.94
N LYS A 179 -1.57 -2.79 18.53
CA LYS A 179 -1.30 -1.37 18.40
C LYS A 179 -0.54 -1.09 17.09
N ILE A 180 -1.09 -0.19 16.29
CA ILE A 180 -0.46 0.40 15.11
C ILE A 180 -0.42 1.91 15.36
N ASP A 181 0.78 2.48 15.38
CA ASP A 181 0.99 3.89 15.73
C ASP A 181 0.90 4.83 14.52
N ALA A 182 1.23 4.33 13.32
CA ALA A 182 0.97 5.03 12.06
C ALA A 182 0.57 4.03 10.96
N TYR A 183 -0.45 4.39 10.21
CA TYR A 183 -0.97 3.64 9.08
C TYR A 183 -0.96 4.52 7.84
N ILE A 184 -0.35 4.06 6.76
CA ILE A 184 -0.33 4.73 5.47
C ILE A 184 -1.17 3.96 4.47
N GLY A 185 -2.02 4.65 3.72
CA GLY A 185 -2.75 4.09 2.59
C GLY A 185 -2.66 4.98 1.36
N THR A 186 -2.98 4.44 0.19
CA THR A 186 -2.98 5.20 -1.07
C THR A 186 -4.29 5.07 -1.83
N PHE A 187 -4.65 6.13 -2.54
CA PHE A 187 -5.84 6.17 -3.39
C PHE A 187 -5.55 5.77 -4.85
N GLY A 188 -4.29 5.75 -5.25
CA GLY A 188 -3.87 5.49 -6.63
C GLY A 188 -3.94 4.04 -7.08
N LYS A 189 -4.30 3.10 -6.21
CA LYS A 189 -4.39 1.65 -6.51
C LYS A 189 -5.85 1.18 -6.49
N ALA A 190 -6.29 0.47 -5.44
CA ALA A 190 -7.63 -0.09 -5.38
C ALA A 190 -8.75 0.98 -5.39
N VAL A 191 -8.54 2.11 -4.75
CA VAL A 191 -9.51 3.22 -4.76
C VAL A 191 -9.66 3.86 -6.14
N GLY A 192 -8.62 3.78 -6.99
CA GLY A 192 -8.69 4.18 -8.40
C GLY A 192 -8.74 5.69 -8.65
N THR A 193 -8.21 6.49 -7.72
CA THR A 193 -8.09 7.94 -7.81
C THR A 193 -6.63 8.38 -7.68
N PHE A 194 -6.31 9.41 -6.92
CA PHE A 194 -4.95 9.89 -6.73
C PHE A 194 -4.77 10.43 -5.31
N GLY A 195 -3.54 10.32 -4.78
CA GLY A 195 -3.20 10.76 -3.44
C GLY A 195 -2.97 9.60 -2.47
N ALA A 196 -2.81 9.95 -1.20
CA ALA A 196 -2.58 9.03 -0.10
C ALA A 196 -3.03 9.67 1.22
N PHE A 197 -2.88 8.93 2.30
CA PHE A 197 -3.19 9.42 3.64
C PHE A 197 -2.32 8.75 4.69
N ILE A 198 -2.23 9.40 5.84
CA ILE A 198 -1.59 8.88 7.06
C ILE A 198 -2.64 8.94 8.17
N CYS A 199 -2.86 7.81 8.87
CA CYS A 199 -3.65 7.76 10.10
C CYS A 199 -2.73 7.53 11.30
N GLY A 200 -3.16 8.03 12.46
CA GLY A 200 -2.47 7.81 13.73
C GLY A 200 -3.18 8.55 14.86
N SER A 201 -2.45 8.79 15.96
CA SER A 201 -2.96 9.64 17.03
C SER A 201 -3.08 11.10 16.59
N GLN A 202 -3.89 11.88 17.29
CA GLN A 202 -4.03 13.31 17.01
C GLN A 202 -2.70 14.05 17.15
N GLU A 203 -1.84 13.64 18.10
CA GLU A 203 -0.51 14.23 18.30
C GLU A 203 0.41 13.96 17.09
N LEU A 204 0.39 12.73 16.55
CA LEU A 204 1.16 12.43 15.34
C LEU A 204 0.72 13.30 14.17
N ILE A 205 -0.59 13.41 13.94
CA ILE A 205 -1.13 14.23 12.86
C ILE A 205 -0.78 15.71 13.05
N ASN A 206 -0.84 16.23 14.27
CA ASN A 206 -0.42 17.61 14.57
C ASN A 206 1.07 17.84 14.26
N ILE A 207 1.95 16.87 14.59
CA ILE A 207 3.38 16.92 14.24
C ILE A 207 3.54 16.95 12.71
N LEU A 208 2.79 16.12 11.98
CA LEU A 208 2.84 16.07 10.52
C LEU A 208 2.42 17.39 9.88
N ILE A 209 1.34 18.00 10.35
CA ILE A 209 0.86 19.30 9.87
C ILE A 209 1.94 20.37 10.04
N GLN A 210 2.68 20.36 11.15
CA GLN A 210 3.67 21.38 11.48
C GLN A 210 5.06 21.11 10.90
N LYS A 211 5.45 19.86 10.64
CA LYS A 211 6.83 19.49 10.29
C LYS A 211 6.97 18.74 8.97
N SER A 212 5.91 18.20 8.41
CA SER A 212 5.98 17.46 7.13
C SER A 212 6.16 18.42 5.95
N LYS A 213 7.39 18.58 5.48
CA LYS A 213 7.70 19.46 4.34
C LYS A 213 6.86 19.18 3.10
N PRO A 214 6.61 17.91 2.69
CA PRO A 214 5.74 17.60 1.57
C PRO A 214 4.30 18.09 1.76
N TYR A 215 3.80 18.17 3.00
CA TYR A 215 2.47 18.71 3.29
C TYR A 215 2.46 20.25 3.30
N ILE A 216 3.45 20.86 3.94
CA ILE A 216 3.52 22.31 4.13
C ILE A 216 3.74 23.05 2.80
N TYR A 217 4.65 22.52 1.96
CA TYR A 217 5.16 23.24 0.78
C TYR A 217 4.62 22.72 -0.56
N SER A 218 3.76 21.71 -0.56
CA SER A 218 3.11 21.24 -1.78
C SER A 218 1.70 21.82 -1.90
N THR A 219 1.27 22.10 -3.12
CA THR A 219 -0.12 22.41 -3.43
C THR A 219 -1.02 21.24 -3.00
N ALA A 220 -2.15 21.53 -2.37
CA ALA A 220 -3.11 20.53 -1.94
C ALA A 220 -3.70 19.74 -3.12
N LEU A 221 -4.20 18.55 -2.86
CA LEU A 221 -4.97 17.79 -3.85
C LEU A 221 -6.18 18.62 -4.34
N PRO A 222 -6.53 18.54 -5.63
CA PRO A 222 -7.75 19.19 -6.14
C PRO A 222 -9.00 18.72 -5.39
N PRO A 223 -9.85 19.64 -4.85
CA PRO A 223 -11.02 19.24 -4.06
C PRO A 223 -12.00 18.34 -4.82
N ALA A 224 -12.16 18.53 -6.14
CA ALA A 224 -12.97 17.67 -6.99
C ALA A 224 -12.49 16.21 -6.97
N LEU A 225 -11.17 16.01 -7.00
CA LEU A 225 -10.57 14.68 -6.92
C LEU A 225 -10.69 14.08 -5.52
N VAL A 226 -10.51 14.90 -4.48
CA VAL A 226 -10.67 14.49 -3.07
C VAL A 226 -12.10 14.02 -2.81
N GLN A 227 -13.11 14.79 -3.26
CA GLN A 227 -14.51 14.40 -3.15
C GLN A 227 -14.80 13.11 -3.92
N THR A 228 -14.26 12.97 -5.12
CA THR A 228 -14.38 11.72 -5.92
C THR A 228 -13.73 10.53 -5.22
N THR A 229 -12.64 10.75 -4.51
CA THR A 229 -11.96 9.73 -3.71
C THR A 229 -12.85 9.24 -2.56
N LEU A 230 -13.49 10.17 -1.85
CA LEU A 230 -14.48 9.84 -0.81
C LEU A 230 -15.62 8.98 -1.37
N GLU A 231 -16.14 9.35 -2.53
CA GLU A 231 -17.21 8.58 -3.20
C GLU A 231 -16.75 7.20 -3.64
N SER A 232 -15.51 7.07 -4.13
CA SER A 232 -14.93 5.76 -4.46
C SER A 232 -14.80 4.85 -3.24
N ILE A 233 -14.32 5.38 -2.11
CA ILE A 233 -14.25 4.64 -0.84
C ILE A 233 -15.64 4.17 -0.40
N ASN A 234 -16.63 5.05 -0.46
CA ASN A 234 -18.02 4.69 -0.14
C ASN A 234 -18.60 3.63 -1.09
N MET A 235 -18.24 3.66 -2.38
CA MET A 235 -18.62 2.61 -3.33
C MET A 235 -18.00 1.25 -2.98
N ILE A 236 -16.71 1.20 -2.62
CA ILE A 236 -16.03 -0.04 -2.20
C ILE A 236 -16.69 -0.61 -0.94
N MET A 237 -17.06 0.25 0.02
CA MET A 237 -17.73 -0.16 1.25
C MET A 237 -19.18 -0.63 0.98
N GLY A 238 -19.90 0.04 0.09
CA GLY A 238 -21.29 -0.21 -0.21
C GLY A 238 -21.53 -1.41 -1.15
N ASP A 239 -20.60 -1.67 -2.08
CA ASP A 239 -20.72 -2.79 -3.03
C ASP A 239 -19.66 -3.87 -2.76
N LYS A 240 -20.05 -4.83 -1.92
CA LYS A 240 -19.18 -5.97 -1.56
C LYS A 240 -18.76 -6.81 -2.77
N LYS A 241 -19.54 -6.78 -3.88
CA LYS A 241 -19.26 -7.56 -5.10
C LYS A 241 -17.95 -7.15 -5.77
N ILE A 242 -17.51 -5.90 -5.63
CA ILE A 242 -16.25 -5.42 -6.20
C ILE A 242 -15.08 -6.21 -5.62
N VAL A 243 -15.02 -6.32 -4.30
CA VAL A 243 -13.97 -7.03 -3.58
C VAL A 243 -14.14 -8.55 -3.71
N ASP A 244 -15.38 -9.06 -3.64
CA ASP A 244 -15.66 -10.48 -3.87
C ASP A 244 -15.20 -10.95 -5.26
N SER A 245 -15.44 -10.14 -6.30
CA SER A 245 -14.98 -10.45 -7.67
C SER A 245 -13.46 -10.54 -7.74
N LEU A 246 -12.74 -9.66 -7.05
CA LEU A 246 -11.27 -9.71 -6.98
C LEU A 246 -10.80 -11.01 -6.33
N HIS A 247 -11.30 -11.33 -5.15
CA HIS A 247 -10.92 -12.57 -4.44
C HIS A 247 -11.29 -13.82 -5.21
N ASN A 248 -12.46 -13.86 -5.88
CA ASN A 248 -12.86 -14.95 -6.76
C ASN A 248 -11.90 -15.10 -7.96
N ASN A 249 -11.40 -13.99 -8.52
CA ASN A 249 -10.45 -14.02 -9.61
C ASN A 249 -9.08 -14.55 -9.16
N ILE A 250 -8.63 -14.16 -7.95
CA ILE A 250 -7.39 -14.69 -7.34
C ILE A 250 -7.52 -16.21 -7.12
N ALA A 251 -8.60 -16.64 -6.49
CA ALA A 251 -8.86 -18.07 -6.24
C ALA A 251 -8.94 -18.86 -7.54
N TYR A 252 -9.59 -18.32 -8.56
CA TYR A 252 -9.69 -18.97 -9.87
C TYR A 252 -8.33 -19.09 -10.57
N PHE A 253 -7.50 -18.05 -10.55
CA PHE A 253 -6.16 -18.09 -11.07
C PHE A 253 -5.31 -19.15 -10.36
N LYS A 254 -5.30 -19.15 -9.02
CA LYS A 254 -4.55 -20.12 -8.20
C LYS A 254 -5.02 -21.56 -8.47
N LYS A 255 -6.32 -21.78 -8.63
CA LYS A 255 -6.87 -23.09 -8.99
C LYS A 255 -6.30 -23.59 -10.32
N LEU A 256 -6.39 -22.78 -11.39
CA LEU A 256 -5.92 -23.17 -12.72
C LEU A 256 -4.41 -23.40 -12.77
N THR A 257 -3.62 -22.53 -12.14
CA THR A 257 -2.16 -22.69 -12.09
C THR A 257 -1.74 -23.95 -11.32
N ASN A 258 -2.50 -24.31 -10.29
CA ASN A 258 -2.26 -25.54 -9.52
C ASN A 258 -2.61 -26.79 -10.34
N GLU A 259 -3.74 -26.80 -11.03
CA GLU A 259 -4.18 -27.88 -11.92
C GLU A 259 -3.13 -28.17 -13.03
N LEU A 260 -2.52 -27.12 -13.58
CA LEU A 260 -1.49 -27.21 -14.62
C LEU A 260 -0.06 -27.29 -14.06
N LYS A 261 0.10 -27.37 -12.74
CA LYS A 261 1.40 -27.44 -12.03
C LYS A 261 2.35 -26.30 -12.37
N ILE A 262 1.81 -25.11 -12.67
CA ILE A 262 2.61 -23.91 -12.87
C ILE A 262 3.09 -23.41 -11.51
N ASN A 263 4.39 -23.31 -11.35
CA ASN A 263 5.00 -22.88 -10.08
C ASN A 263 4.87 -21.36 -9.90
N ILE A 264 3.87 -20.94 -9.12
CA ILE A 264 3.67 -19.55 -8.70
C ILE A 264 4.13 -19.35 -7.26
N ASN A 265 4.62 -18.16 -6.94
CA ASN A 265 4.94 -17.82 -5.56
C ASN A 265 3.64 -17.77 -4.73
N ASN A 266 3.73 -18.18 -3.45
CA ASN A 266 2.56 -18.21 -2.59
C ASN A 266 2.12 -16.79 -2.21
N SER A 267 0.99 -16.35 -2.78
CA SER A 267 0.35 -15.06 -2.48
C SER A 267 -1.17 -15.20 -2.53
N ASP A 268 -1.86 -14.65 -1.54
CA ASP A 268 -3.32 -14.53 -1.51
C ASP A 268 -3.79 -13.12 -1.89
N THR A 269 -2.87 -12.28 -2.39
CA THR A 269 -3.13 -10.91 -2.82
C THR A 269 -3.35 -10.84 -4.34
N PRO A 270 -3.76 -9.69 -4.89
CA PRO A 270 -3.82 -9.49 -6.35
C PRO A 270 -2.49 -9.65 -7.06
N ILE A 271 -1.39 -9.54 -6.33
CA ILE A 271 -0.03 -9.65 -6.88
C ILE A 271 0.38 -11.12 -6.88
N GLN A 272 0.50 -11.69 -8.08
CA GLN A 272 0.94 -13.06 -8.30
C GLN A 272 2.25 -13.05 -9.07
N THR A 273 3.20 -13.92 -8.69
CA THR A 273 4.53 -13.87 -9.31
C THR A 273 5.05 -15.26 -9.67
N ILE A 274 5.90 -15.29 -10.71
CA ILE A 274 6.60 -16.49 -11.17
C ILE A 274 8.09 -16.18 -11.21
N SER A 275 8.89 -16.91 -10.45
CA SER A 275 10.34 -16.77 -10.41
C SER A 275 10.96 -17.34 -11.69
N ILE A 276 11.80 -16.56 -12.38
CA ILE A 276 12.47 -16.94 -13.63
C ILE A 276 13.99 -16.96 -13.44
N GLY A 277 14.55 -15.98 -12.73
CA GLY A 277 15.98 -15.90 -12.38
C GLY A 277 16.89 -15.40 -13.51
N ASN A 278 16.38 -15.14 -14.70
CA ASN A 278 17.17 -14.65 -15.84
C ASN A 278 16.47 -13.44 -16.51
N PRO A 279 17.12 -12.27 -16.60
CA PRO A 279 16.50 -11.05 -17.09
C PRO A 279 16.14 -11.12 -18.59
N LYS A 280 16.93 -11.81 -19.42
CA LYS A 280 16.65 -11.98 -20.85
C LYS A 280 15.41 -12.83 -21.04
N THR A 281 15.33 -13.98 -20.37
CA THR A 281 14.17 -14.87 -20.42
C THR A 281 12.89 -14.16 -19.97
N VAL A 282 12.95 -13.36 -18.88
CA VAL A 282 11.81 -12.54 -18.43
C VAL A 282 11.33 -11.61 -19.54
N MET A 283 12.24 -10.92 -20.24
CA MET A 283 11.87 -9.99 -21.31
C MET A 283 11.30 -10.71 -22.53
N ASP A 284 11.88 -11.86 -22.91
CA ASP A 284 11.39 -12.66 -24.03
C ASP A 284 9.95 -13.16 -23.75
N ILE A 285 9.67 -13.59 -22.52
CA ILE A 285 8.30 -13.98 -22.11
C ILE A 285 7.34 -12.78 -22.17
N CYS A 286 7.74 -11.61 -21.66
CA CYS A 286 6.91 -10.41 -21.71
C CYS A 286 6.58 -10.00 -23.16
N ASN A 287 7.56 -10.10 -24.07
CA ASN A 287 7.36 -9.80 -25.48
C ASN A 287 6.39 -10.80 -26.15
N LYS A 288 6.54 -12.11 -25.90
CA LYS A 288 5.60 -13.14 -26.37
C LYS A 288 4.18 -12.91 -25.81
N ALA A 289 4.05 -12.57 -24.53
CA ALA A 289 2.77 -12.25 -23.90
C ALA A 289 2.09 -11.06 -24.60
N LYS A 290 2.85 -9.99 -24.89
CA LYS A 290 2.35 -8.81 -25.60
C LYS A 290 1.84 -9.15 -27.01
N GLN A 291 2.52 -10.04 -27.74
CA GLN A 291 2.06 -10.53 -29.05
C GLN A 291 0.72 -11.29 -28.95
N SER A 292 0.45 -11.90 -27.79
CA SER A 292 -0.80 -12.60 -27.49
C SER A 292 -1.85 -11.67 -26.82
N ASN A 293 -1.67 -10.35 -26.86
CA ASN A 293 -2.52 -9.35 -26.18
C ASN A 293 -2.64 -9.56 -24.65
N ILE A 294 -1.59 -10.12 -24.04
CA ILE A 294 -1.50 -10.31 -22.58
C ILE A 294 -0.41 -9.37 -22.05
N PHE A 295 -0.77 -8.55 -21.06
CA PHE A 295 0.19 -7.67 -20.39
C PHE A 295 0.68 -8.29 -19.10
N ILE A 296 1.96 -8.70 -19.08
CA ILE A 296 2.67 -9.18 -17.89
C ILE A 296 3.91 -8.31 -17.71
N GLN A 297 4.22 -7.95 -16.49
CA GLN A 297 5.39 -7.15 -16.19
C GLN A 297 6.58 -8.01 -15.74
N GLY A 298 7.70 -7.84 -16.40
CA GLY A 298 8.98 -8.43 -15.99
C GLY A 298 9.68 -7.53 -14.97
N ILE A 299 9.94 -8.08 -13.79
CA ILE A 299 10.69 -7.40 -12.72
C ILE A 299 12.11 -7.96 -12.69
N ARG A 300 13.09 -7.06 -12.76
CA ARG A 300 14.50 -7.39 -12.91
C ARG A 300 15.37 -6.57 -11.97
N TYR A 301 16.64 -6.92 -11.85
CA TYR A 301 17.63 -6.06 -11.21
C TYR A 301 17.59 -4.63 -11.82
N PRO A 302 17.68 -3.54 -11.01
CA PRO A 302 17.93 -3.50 -9.56
C PRO A 302 16.68 -3.58 -8.67
N THR A 303 15.47 -3.71 -9.24
CA THR A 303 14.22 -3.76 -8.47
C THR A 303 14.14 -5.01 -7.58
N VAL A 304 14.67 -6.12 -8.07
CA VAL A 304 14.90 -7.35 -7.30
C VAL A 304 16.39 -7.69 -7.31
N PRO A 305 16.90 -8.51 -6.38
CA PRO A 305 18.29 -8.95 -6.39
C PRO A 305 18.66 -9.67 -7.70
N ARG A 306 19.96 -9.73 -8.03
CA ARG A 306 20.45 -10.47 -9.20
C ARG A 306 20.01 -11.93 -9.11
N ASN A 307 19.64 -12.54 -10.24
CA ASN A 307 19.14 -13.90 -10.37
C ASN A 307 17.81 -14.18 -9.64
N GLN A 308 17.06 -13.12 -9.26
CA GLN A 308 15.71 -13.20 -8.71
C GLN A 308 14.69 -12.52 -9.61
N ASP A 309 15.01 -12.40 -10.89
CA ASP A 309 14.13 -11.85 -11.90
C ASP A 309 12.84 -12.66 -11.99
N LEU A 310 11.69 -11.97 -12.10
CA LEU A 310 10.39 -12.61 -12.03
C LEU A 310 9.37 -11.97 -12.98
N LEU A 311 8.33 -12.72 -13.28
CA LEU A 311 7.11 -12.20 -13.90
C LEU A 311 6.16 -11.75 -12.80
N ARG A 312 5.60 -10.54 -12.92
CA ARG A 312 4.61 -10.00 -12.01
C ARG A 312 3.26 -9.84 -12.70
N ILE A 313 2.28 -10.55 -12.20
CA ILE A 313 0.91 -10.58 -12.68
C ILE A 313 0.04 -9.83 -11.67
N ASN A 314 -0.79 -8.92 -12.16
CA ASN A 314 -1.74 -8.17 -11.34
C ASN A 314 -3.16 -8.59 -11.69
N LEU A 315 -3.85 -9.22 -10.76
CA LEU A 315 -5.26 -9.54 -10.92
C LEU A 315 -6.13 -8.36 -10.47
N THR A 316 -7.27 -8.19 -11.13
CA THR A 316 -8.24 -7.13 -10.79
C THR A 316 -9.66 -7.70 -10.74
N SER A 317 -10.57 -6.98 -10.08
CA SER A 317 -12.00 -7.31 -10.09
C SER A 317 -12.63 -7.23 -11.49
N GLY A 318 -12.00 -6.51 -12.42
CA GLY A 318 -12.47 -6.32 -13.79
C GLY A 318 -12.03 -7.41 -14.77
N HIS A 319 -11.16 -8.33 -14.38
CA HIS A 319 -10.78 -9.44 -15.25
C HIS A 319 -11.92 -10.47 -15.36
N SER A 320 -12.23 -10.87 -16.58
CA SER A 320 -13.13 -11.99 -16.83
C SER A 320 -12.41 -13.33 -16.64
N LYS A 321 -13.17 -14.39 -16.34
CA LYS A 321 -12.63 -15.75 -16.25
C LYS A 321 -11.91 -16.17 -17.54
N LYS A 322 -12.42 -15.77 -18.72
CA LYS A 322 -11.79 -16.04 -20.01
C LYS A 322 -10.40 -15.42 -20.13
N GLN A 323 -10.23 -14.16 -19.67
CA GLN A 323 -8.93 -13.50 -19.67
C GLN A 323 -7.93 -14.21 -18.73
N ILE A 324 -8.38 -14.62 -17.55
CA ILE A 324 -7.54 -15.37 -16.60
C ILE A 324 -7.15 -16.73 -17.19
N GLN A 325 -8.10 -17.43 -17.82
CA GLN A 325 -7.82 -18.71 -18.49
C GLN A 325 -6.81 -18.54 -19.63
N SER A 326 -6.99 -17.55 -20.52
CA SER A 326 -6.02 -17.26 -21.59
C SER A 326 -4.62 -16.95 -21.07
N LEU A 327 -4.53 -16.22 -19.94
CA LEU A 327 -3.26 -15.98 -19.26
C LEU A 327 -2.62 -17.30 -18.80
N VAL A 328 -3.38 -18.15 -18.13
CA VAL A 328 -2.84 -19.43 -17.58
C VAL A 328 -2.45 -20.39 -18.72
N GLU A 329 -3.25 -20.46 -19.80
CA GLU A 329 -2.91 -21.25 -20.99
C GLU A 329 -1.61 -20.73 -21.66
N PHE A 330 -1.39 -19.42 -21.70
CA PHE A 330 -0.13 -18.83 -22.15
C PHE A 330 1.04 -19.24 -21.25
N LEU A 331 0.89 -19.14 -19.94
CA LEU A 331 1.93 -19.52 -18.98
C LEU A 331 2.27 -21.00 -19.04
N ASN A 332 1.32 -21.87 -19.33
CA ASN A 332 1.52 -23.30 -19.45
C ASN A 332 2.34 -23.71 -20.69
N LYS A 333 2.54 -22.79 -21.65
CA LYS A 333 3.32 -23.01 -22.87
C LYS A 333 4.77 -22.52 -22.74
N LEU A 334 5.15 -21.96 -21.60
CA LEU A 334 6.50 -21.45 -21.32
C LEU A 334 7.44 -22.55 -20.88
#